data_25b02a93d7cd44ffc54459e114541ee0
#
_entry.id   25b02a93d7cd44ffc54459e114541ee0
#
_cell.length_a   1.000
_cell.length_b   1.000
_cell.length_c   1.000
_cell.angle_alpha   90.00
_cell.angle_beta   90.00
_cell.angle_gamma   90.00
#
_symmetry.space_group_name_H-M   'P 1'
#
loop_
_entity.id
_entity.type
_entity.pdbx_description
1 polymer ?
#
loop_
_entity_poly.entity_id
_entity_poly.type
_entity_poly.pdbx_seq_one_letter_code
_entity_poly.pdbx_strand_id
1 'polypeptide(L)'
;GPLGEGHLDGDYLVCPWHHWKFHHATGEGEPGYEEDKVPSYTLKEEGGHLYVDLRSETARTKKPHAPHPLTRPIVRGPGPVRVVGVSTTVMDPKFPRYSTSDALLDVALAHARSGLGCETQLLRLNDLKFRHCEGYYSKSAHACTWPCSITQMDKSDQMERVYEAFVHWADVMIVSTPIRWGAASSLYYKMVERMNCIQNQETIADRHLMKNKVAAFIITGGQDNVQAVAGHLLGFFAEIGCQFPQFPYVAHSRGWSAEDMENNVRYVQMSKDLRDGVEALMARAVETANLMLKGEGLAVPMARGGRKGSELDVKAQI
;
A
#
# COMPACT_ATOMS: atom_id res chain seq x y z
N GLY A 1 14.78 7.27 15.05
CA GLY A 1 15.44 8.07 14.00
C GLY A 1 16.54 8.94 14.57
N PRO A 2 17.38 9.54 13.72
CA PRO A 2 18.49 10.41 14.15
C PRO A 2 17.92 11.76 14.57
N LEU A 3 17.76 11.98 15.87
CA LEU A 3 17.23 13.23 16.41
C LEU A 3 18.09 14.46 16.05
N GLY A 4 19.39 14.27 15.86
CA GLY A 4 20.31 15.35 15.43
C GLY A 4 20.01 15.91 14.02
N GLU A 5 19.23 15.20 13.19
CA GLU A 5 18.75 15.67 11.89
C GLU A 5 17.34 16.29 11.97
N GLY A 6 16.77 16.36 13.18
CA GLY A 6 15.44 16.91 13.42
C GLY A 6 15.43 18.44 13.46
N HIS A 7 14.30 18.99 13.85
CA HIS A 7 14.13 20.43 14.06
C HIS A 7 13.46 20.69 15.41
N LEU A 8 13.60 21.90 15.91
CA LEU A 8 12.90 22.35 17.11
C LEU A 8 11.52 22.90 16.74
N ASP A 9 10.52 22.49 17.52
CA ASP A 9 9.16 23.00 17.50
C ASP A 9 8.78 23.37 18.95
N GLY A 10 8.94 24.65 19.29
CA GLY A 10 8.88 25.10 20.69
C GLY A 10 9.94 24.40 21.55
N ASP A 11 9.50 23.80 22.64
CA ASP A 11 10.40 23.09 23.58
C ASP A 11 10.69 21.63 23.15
N TYR A 12 10.24 21.21 21.97
CA TYR A 12 10.37 19.85 21.51
C TYR A 12 11.30 19.70 20.31
N LEU A 13 12.15 18.69 20.36
CA LEU A 13 12.93 18.19 19.23
C LEU A 13 12.11 17.18 18.47
N VAL A 14 11.81 17.46 17.21
CA VAL A 14 10.97 16.64 16.33
C VAL A 14 11.84 15.66 15.55
N CYS A 15 11.55 14.35 15.68
CA CYS A 15 12.23 13.30 14.94
C CYS A 15 11.90 13.39 13.44
N PRO A 16 12.90 13.40 12.52
CA PRO A 16 12.66 13.55 11.08
C PRO A 16 12.02 12.33 10.43
N TRP A 17 11.96 11.16 11.10
CA TRP A 17 11.40 9.95 10.52
C TRP A 17 9.89 9.85 10.70
N HIS A 18 9.39 10.04 11.95
CA HIS A 18 7.99 9.82 12.26
C HIS A 18 7.35 10.98 13.02
N HIS A 19 8.05 12.13 13.08
CA HIS A 19 7.62 13.35 13.76
C HIS A 19 7.33 13.17 15.26
N TRP A 20 7.90 12.13 15.91
CA TRP A 20 7.87 12.00 17.36
C TRP A 20 8.60 13.16 17.98
N LYS A 21 8.01 13.72 19.04
CA LYS A 21 8.54 14.89 19.72
C LYS A 21 9.08 14.50 21.08
N PHE A 22 10.27 15.02 21.38
CA PHE A 22 10.91 14.84 22.68
C PHE A 22 11.31 16.20 23.22
N HIS A 23 10.98 16.47 24.49
CA HIS A 23 11.33 17.72 25.15
C HIS A 23 12.86 17.86 25.20
N HIS A 24 13.38 18.95 24.67
CA HIS A 24 14.82 19.13 24.47
C HIS A 24 15.66 19.09 25.76
N ALA A 25 15.12 19.51 26.91
CA ALA A 25 15.83 19.55 28.18
C ALA A 25 15.67 18.25 29.00
N THR A 26 14.51 17.58 28.97
CA THR A 26 14.22 16.42 29.82
C THR A 26 14.30 15.10 29.08
N GLY A 27 14.25 15.11 27.74
CA GLY A 27 14.14 13.93 26.90
C GLY A 27 12.78 13.24 26.92
N GLU A 28 11.78 13.79 27.62
CA GLU A 28 10.44 13.23 27.74
C GLU A 28 9.69 13.34 26.43
N GLY A 29 8.85 12.33 26.11
CA GLY A 29 7.95 12.36 24.98
C GLY A 29 6.91 13.49 25.09
N GLU A 30 6.29 13.81 23.96
CA GLU A 30 5.21 14.80 23.90
C GLU A 30 4.02 14.44 24.81
N PRO A 31 3.10 15.38 25.10
CA PRO A 31 1.95 15.14 25.97
C PRO A 31 1.16 13.89 25.60
N GLY A 32 0.97 13.00 26.58
CA GLY A 32 0.38 11.68 26.42
C GLY A 32 1.39 10.55 26.16
N TYR A 33 2.68 10.88 26.00
CA TYR A 33 3.78 9.94 25.77
C TYR A 33 4.99 10.28 26.65
N GLU A 34 4.79 10.95 27.78
CA GLU A 34 5.84 11.45 28.68
C GLU A 34 6.69 10.31 29.28
N GLU A 35 6.15 9.09 29.34
CA GLU A 35 6.87 7.90 29.81
C GLU A 35 7.90 7.37 28.78
N ASP A 36 7.79 7.79 27.50
CA ASP A 36 8.80 7.51 26.48
C ASP A 36 9.88 8.59 26.55
N LYS A 37 11.06 8.21 27.04
CA LYS A 37 12.18 9.15 27.18
C LYS A 37 13.37 8.75 26.33
N VAL A 38 14.00 9.74 25.72
CA VAL A 38 15.34 9.60 25.13
C VAL A 38 16.39 10.03 26.14
N PRO A 39 17.62 9.45 26.10
CA PRO A 39 18.70 9.91 26.95
C PRO A 39 19.00 11.41 26.78
N SER A 40 19.25 12.10 27.87
CA SER A 40 19.77 13.47 27.91
C SER A 40 21.08 13.52 28.68
N TYR A 41 21.90 14.53 28.42
CA TYR A 41 23.24 14.69 28.97
C TYR A 41 23.42 16.10 29.49
N THR A 42 24.21 16.23 30.53
CA THR A 42 24.62 17.54 31.05
C THR A 42 25.63 18.17 30.10
N LEU A 43 25.39 19.44 29.76
CA LEU A 43 26.27 20.22 28.88
C LEU A 43 26.98 21.29 29.66
N LYS A 44 28.26 21.58 29.34
CA LYS A 44 29.05 22.69 29.84
C LYS A 44 29.65 23.43 28.65
N GLU A 45 29.50 24.75 28.65
CA GLU A 45 30.20 25.63 27.73
C GLU A 45 31.39 26.26 28.41
N GLU A 46 32.59 26.13 27.84
CA GLU A 46 33.82 26.71 28.37
C GLU A 46 34.78 27.04 27.22
N GLY A 47 35.26 28.30 27.18
CA GLY A 47 36.21 28.74 26.17
C GLY A 47 35.68 28.66 24.72
N GLY A 48 34.37 28.82 24.49
CA GLY A 48 33.73 28.69 23.19
C GLY A 48 33.57 27.24 22.70
N HIS A 49 33.82 26.26 23.54
CA HIS A 49 33.62 24.84 23.28
C HIS A 49 32.47 24.29 24.11
N LEU A 50 31.71 23.38 23.53
CA LEU A 50 30.66 22.66 24.20
C LEU A 50 31.15 21.26 24.64
N TYR A 51 31.05 21.00 25.93
CA TYR A 51 31.44 19.72 26.54
C TYR A 51 30.19 18.95 26.95
N VAL A 52 30.18 17.62 26.68
CA VAL A 52 29.11 16.69 27.05
C VAL A 52 29.64 15.78 28.14
N ASP A 53 29.00 15.77 29.32
CA ASP A 53 29.34 14.78 30.35
C ASP A 53 28.61 13.45 30.04
N LEU A 54 29.34 12.49 29.49
CA LEU A 54 28.79 11.16 29.14
C LEU A 54 28.37 10.34 30.36
N ARG A 55 28.83 10.70 31.57
CA ARG A 55 28.44 10.01 32.82
C ARG A 55 27.14 10.54 33.39
N SER A 56 26.63 11.67 32.86
CA SER A 56 25.34 12.25 33.25
C SER A 56 24.18 11.72 32.44
N GLU A 57 24.38 10.68 31.62
CA GLU A 57 23.34 10.07 30.77
C GLU A 57 22.12 9.68 31.59
N THR A 58 20.96 10.21 31.26
CA THR A 58 19.69 9.78 31.84
C THR A 58 19.20 8.47 31.22
N ALA A 59 18.50 7.66 32.00
CA ALA A 59 17.99 6.39 31.51
C ALA A 59 16.97 6.57 30.38
N ARG A 60 17.16 5.81 29.31
CA ARG A 60 16.14 5.66 28.27
C ARG A 60 14.99 4.85 28.83
N THR A 61 13.77 5.35 28.71
CA THR A 61 12.57 4.60 29.01
C THR A 61 11.67 4.49 27.77
N LYS A 62 10.97 3.40 27.67
CA LYS A 62 9.97 3.18 26.62
C LYS A 62 8.80 2.41 27.21
N LYS A 63 7.63 2.99 27.16
CA LYS A 63 6.41 2.32 27.56
C LYS A 63 6.00 1.32 26.47
N PRO A 64 5.63 0.08 26.81
CA PRO A 64 5.01 -0.83 25.87
C PRO A 64 3.65 -0.25 25.40
N HIS A 65 3.56 0.06 24.13
CA HIS A 65 2.30 0.46 23.51
C HIS A 65 1.56 -0.77 22.97
N ALA A 66 0.23 -0.73 23.02
CA ALA A 66 -0.58 -1.78 22.41
C ALA A 66 -0.26 -1.90 20.91
N PRO A 67 -0.01 -3.11 20.40
CA PRO A 67 0.24 -3.31 18.98
C PRO A 67 -0.95 -2.81 18.15
N HIS A 68 -0.66 -2.19 17.00
CA HIS A 68 -1.71 -1.77 16.08
C HIS A 68 -2.51 -2.98 15.59
N PRO A 69 -3.86 -2.91 15.46
CA PRO A 69 -4.70 -4.06 15.07
C PRO A 69 -4.26 -4.76 13.77
N LEU A 70 -3.68 -4.03 12.81
CA LEU A 70 -3.13 -4.58 11.57
C LEU A 70 -1.87 -5.45 11.76
N THR A 71 -1.24 -5.44 12.93
CA THR A 71 -0.06 -6.29 13.20
C THR A 71 -0.41 -7.71 13.60
N ARG A 72 -1.70 -8.01 13.78
CA ARG A 72 -2.19 -9.34 14.11
C ARG A 72 -1.76 -10.38 13.06
N PRO A 73 -1.67 -11.66 13.43
CA PRO A 73 -1.41 -12.75 12.47
C PRO A 73 -2.44 -12.75 11.34
N ILE A 74 -1.98 -13.05 10.12
CA ILE A 74 -2.85 -13.23 8.97
C ILE A 74 -3.38 -14.65 9.02
N VAL A 75 -4.68 -14.78 9.30
CA VAL A 75 -5.35 -16.08 9.39
C VAL A 75 -6.50 -16.11 8.40
N ARG A 76 -6.42 -17.01 7.43
CA ARG A 76 -7.51 -17.27 6.50
C ARG A 76 -8.44 -18.35 7.09
N GLY A 77 -9.56 -17.90 7.63
CA GLY A 77 -10.61 -18.83 8.09
C GLY A 77 -11.32 -19.53 6.92
N PRO A 78 -12.05 -20.62 7.17
CA PRO A 78 -12.85 -21.29 6.16
C PRO A 78 -13.93 -20.37 5.59
N GLY A 79 -14.43 -20.69 4.40
CA GLY A 79 -15.48 -19.93 3.74
C GLY A 79 -15.21 -19.71 2.25
N PRO A 80 -16.13 -19.05 1.54
CA PRO A 80 -15.99 -18.78 0.12
C PRO A 80 -14.79 -17.87 -0.16
N VAL A 81 -14.37 -17.81 -1.43
CA VAL A 81 -13.33 -16.85 -1.88
C VAL A 81 -13.82 -15.42 -1.62
N ARG A 82 -12.92 -14.58 -1.13
CA ARG A 82 -13.17 -13.18 -0.81
C ARG A 82 -12.54 -12.27 -1.84
N VAL A 83 -13.36 -11.49 -2.52
CA VAL A 83 -12.96 -10.61 -3.61
C VAL A 83 -13.11 -9.15 -3.19
N VAL A 84 -12.02 -8.39 -3.20
CA VAL A 84 -12.09 -6.94 -3.07
C VAL A 84 -11.93 -6.27 -4.42
N GLY A 85 -12.92 -5.48 -4.82
CA GLY A 85 -12.84 -4.56 -5.93
C GLY A 85 -12.28 -3.22 -5.48
N VAL A 86 -11.31 -2.69 -6.22
CA VAL A 86 -10.71 -1.38 -5.93
C VAL A 86 -10.93 -0.47 -7.12
N SER A 87 -11.73 0.57 -6.93
CA SER A 87 -11.89 1.65 -7.91
C SER A 87 -10.85 2.73 -7.64
N THR A 88 -10.09 3.08 -8.68
CA THR A 88 -9.15 4.21 -8.65
C THR A 88 -9.66 5.41 -9.45
N THR A 89 -10.94 5.43 -9.79
CA THR A 89 -11.57 6.54 -10.50
C THR A 89 -11.59 7.79 -9.66
N VAL A 90 -11.04 8.88 -10.20
CA VAL A 90 -11.10 10.22 -9.60
C VAL A 90 -12.32 10.94 -10.16
N MET A 91 -13.36 11.05 -9.36
CA MET A 91 -14.61 11.72 -9.75
C MET A 91 -15.20 12.40 -8.53
N ASP A 92 -15.70 13.62 -8.70
CA ASP A 92 -16.42 14.31 -7.60
C ASP A 92 -17.70 13.53 -7.27
N PRO A 93 -17.87 13.03 -6.03
CA PRO A 93 -19.07 12.32 -5.62
C PRO A 93 -20.36 13.16 -5.70
N LYS A 94 -20.24 14.48 -5.66
CA LYS A 94 -21.38 15.40 -5.79
C LYS A 94 -21.91 15.51 -7.21
N PHE A 95 -21.05 15.21 -8.20
CA PHE A 95 -21.36 15.27 -9.61
C PHE A 95 -20.96 13.96 -10.30
N PRO A 96 -21.64 12.87 -9.96
CA PRO A 96 -21.26 11.54 -10.49
C PRO A 96 -21.48 11.52 -12.00
N ARG A 97 -20.50 10.96 -12.70
CA ARG A 97 -20.54 10.69 -14.14
C ARG A 97 -20.35 9.22 -14.39
N TYR A 98 -20.76 8.75 -15.55
CA TYR A 98 -20.49 7.38 -15.93
C TYR A 98 -18.98 7.13 -16.01
N SER A 99 -18.52 6.12 -15.30
CA SER A 99 -17.14 5.64 -15.33
C SER A 99 -17.10 4.27 -15.98
N THR A 100 -16.39 4.14 -17.09
CA THR A 100 -16.23 2.86 -17.80
C THR A 100 -15.52 1.82 -16.96
N SER A 101 -14.48 2.21 -16.22
CA SER A 101 -13.74 1.29 -15.32
C SER A 101 -14.60 0.83 -14.15
N ASP A 102 -15.40 1.72 -13.54
CA ASP A 102 -16.29 1.34 -12.44
C ASP A 102 -17.42 0.44 -12.90
N ALA A 103 -18.01 0.74 -14.06
CA ALA A 103 -19.08 -0.10 -14.62
C ALA A 103 -18.62 -1.54 -14.85
N LEU A 104 -17.41 -1.74 -15.38
CA LEU A 104 -16.85 -3.08 -15.57
C LEU A 104 -16.45 -3.73 -14.23
N LEU A 105 -16.01 -2.94 -13.26
CA LEU A 105 -15.74 -3.45 -11.91
C LEU A 105 -17.01 -3.94 -11.23
N ASP A 106 -18.12 -3.21 -11.39
CA ASP A 106 -19.43 -3.62 -10.85
C ASP A 106 -19.90 -4.94 -11.50
N VAL A 107 -19.69 -5.14 -12.81
CA VAL A 107 -19.94 -6.41 -13.50
C VAL A 107 -19.10 -7.53 -12.89
N ALA A 108 -17.79 -7.31 -12.69
CA ALA A 108 -16.88 -8.29 -12.09
C ALA A 108 -17.35 -8.72 -10.69
N LEU A 109 -17.69 -7.76 -9.82
CA LEU A 109 -18.12 -8.03 -8.46
C LEU A 109 -19.52 -8.69 -8.41
N ALA A 110 -20.42 -8.30 -9.31
CA ALA A 110 -21.73 -8.96 -9.43
C ALA A 110 -21.57 -10.42 -9.85
N HIS A 111 -20.71 -10.72 -10.85
CA HIS A 111 -20.41 -12.08 -11.27
C HIS A 111 -19.74 -12.89 -10.17
N ALA A 112 -18.76 -12.31 -9.46
CA ALA A 112 -18.11 -12.96 -8.33
C ALA A 112 -19.13 -13.38 -7.26
N ARG A 113 -20.08 -12.51 -6.94
CA ARG A 113 -21.10 -12.76 -5.91
C ARG A 113 -22.14 -13.76 -6.36
N SER A 114 -22.78 -13.51 -7.51
CA SER A 114 -23.96 -14.26 -7.96
C SER A 114 -23.62 -15.49 -8.79
N GLY A 115 -22.54 -15.43 -9.59
CA GLY A 115 -22.12 -16.53 -10.47
C GLY A 115 -21.13 -17.49 -9.81
N LEU A 116 -20.25 -16.98 -8.93
CA LEU A 116 -19.14 -17.75 -8.36
C LEU A 116 -19.29 -17.99 -6.83
N GLY A 117 -20.31 -17.43 -6.20
CA GLY A 117 -20.57 -17.62 -4.76
C GLY A 117 -19.54 -16.98 -3.82
N CYS A 118 -18.84 -15.95 -4.29
CA CYS A 118 -17.82 -15.26 -3.50
C CYS A 118 -18.42 -14.22 -2.54
N GLU A 119 -17.72 -13.96 -1.43
CA GLU A 119 -17.91 -12.73 -0.67
C GLU A 119 -17.21 -11.56 -1.40
N THR A 120 -17.88 -10.40 -1.44
CA THR A 120 -17.33 -9.25 -2.18
C THR A 120 -17.34 -7.98 -1.34
N GLN A 121 -16.29 -7.17 -1.48
CA GLN A 121 -16.20 -5.79 -0.98
C GLN A 121 -15.83 -4.85 -2.12
N LEU A 122 -16.25 -3.59 -2.01
CA LEU A 122 -15.84 -2.52 -2.94
C LEU A 122 -15.18 -1.40 -2.16
N LEU A 123 -13.96 -1.07 -2.55
CA LEU A 123 -13.23 0.11 -2.08
C LEU A 123 -13.13 1.13 -3.21
N ARG A 124 -13.82 2.25 -3.06
CA ARG A 124 -13.62 3.43 -3.90
C ARG A 124 -12.56 4.30 -3.25
N LEU A 125 -11.37 4.37 -3.81
CA LEU A 125 -10.28 5.16 -3.21
C LEU A 125 -10.60 6.65 -3.13
N ASN A 126 -11.46 7.14 -4.02
CA ASN A 126 -11.93 8.53 -4.00
C ASN A 126 -12.80 8.88 -2.78
N ASP A 127 -13.42 7.88 -2.16
CA ASP A 127 -14.25 8.05 -0.96
C ASP A 127 -13.40 7.97 0.32
N LEU A 128 -12.12 7.63 0.20
CA LEU A 128 -11.21 7.48 1.32
C LEU A 128 -10.35 8.73 1.51
N LYS A 129 -10.29 9.20 2.75
CA LYS A 129 -9.35 10.25 3.14
C LYS A 129 -8.05 9.59 3.60
N PHE A 130 -6.99 9.70 2.83
CA PHE A 130 -5.67 9.25 3.22
C PHE A 130 -4.58 10.16 2.65
N ARG A 131 -3.44 10.22 3.33
CA ARG A 131 -2.30 11.09 2.98
C ARG A 131 -1.44 10.45 1.89
N HIS A 132 -0.64 11.26 1.21
CA HIS A 132 0.43 10.79 0.33
C HIS A 132 1.54 10.10 1.15
N CYS A 133 2.35 9.28 0.49
CA CYS A 133 3.56 8.76 1.09
C CYS A 133 4.57 9.90 1.32
N GLU A 134 5.15 9.95 2.51
CA GLU A 134 6.18 10.94 2.86
C GLU A 134 7.60 10.39 2.65
N GLY A 135 7.73 9.20 2.10
CA GLY A 135 9.02 8.64 1.70
C GLY A 135 9.99 8.37 2.85
N TYR A 136 9.53 8.04 4.04
CA TYR A 136 10.40 7.76 5.21
C TYR A 136 11.47 6.71 4.91
N TYR A 137 11.19 5.75 4.01
CA TYR A 137 12.16 4.74 3.57
C TYR A 137 13.42 5.36 2.94
N SER A 138 13.35 6.58 2.40
CA SER A 138 14.52 7.26 1.84
C SER A 138 15.56 7.66 2.91
N LYS A 139 15.14 7.77 4.16
CA LYS A 139 16.01 8.02 5.31
C LYS A 139 16.60 6.73 5.86
N SER A 140 15.77 5.71 5.97
CA SER A 140 16.14 4.34 6.34
C SER A 140 15.01 3.40 5.96
N ALA A 141 15.34 2.24 5.43
CA ALA A 141 14.36 1.21 5.15
C ALA A 141 13.55 0.83 6.40
N HIS A 142 14.18 0.86 7.59
CA HIS A 142 13.50 0.60 8.87
C HIS A 142 12.52 1.69 9.31
N ALA A 143 12.57 2.88 8.70
CA ALA A 143 11.62 3.94 8.99
C ALA A 143 10.25 3.73 8.31
N CYS A 144 10.17 2.87 7.31
CA CYS A 144 8.90 2.46 6.68
C CYS A 144 8.36 1.21 7.38
N THR A 145 7.61 1.41 8.46
CA THR A 145 7.10 0.35 9.34
C THR A 145 5.82 -0.31 8.80
N TRP A 146 5.47 -1.47 9.36
CA TRP A 146 4.15 -2.07 9.18
C TRP A 146 3.34 -2.02 10.49
N PRO A 147 2.10 -1.51 10.48
CA PRO A 147 1.49 -0.72 9.38
C PRO A 147 2.28 0.57 9.09
N CYS A 148 1.93 1.23 7.97
CA CYS A 148 2.56 2.51 7.61
C CYS A 148 2.54 3.50 8.78
N SER A 149 3.68 4.14 9.05
CA SER A 149 3.82 5.11 10.15
C SER A 149 2.77 6.22 10.10
N ILE A 150 2.42 6.71 8.91
CA ILE A 150 1.36 7.73 8.75
C ILE A 150 0.03 7.21 9.30
N THR A 151 -0.35 5.96 8.98
CA THR A 151 -1.60 5.35 9.48
C THR A 151 -1.56 5.17 11.00
N GLN A 152 -0.40 4.89 11.59
CA GLN A 152 -0.26 4.75 13.04
C GLN A 152 -0.37 6.11 13.78
N MET A 153 0.16 7.17 13.18
CA MET A 153 0.19 8.51 13.79
C MET A 153 -1.11 9.30 13.56
N ASP A 154 -1.75 9.10 12.42
CA ASP A 154 -2.98 9.82 12.03
C ASP A 154 -4.18 8.89 12.02
N LYS A 155 -4.95 8.89 13.11
CA LYS A 155 -6.19 8.09 13.24
C LYS A 155 -7.27 8.44 12.20
N SER A 156 -7.14 9.56 11.49
CA SER A 156 -8.05 9.94 10.40
C SER A 156 -7.62 9.38 9.04
N ASP A 157 -6.42 8.77 8.95
CA ASP A 157 -5.89 8.19 7.72
C ASP A 157 -6.57 6.86 7.37
N GLN A 158 -7.44 6.89 6.38
CA GLN A 158 -8.26 5.72 6.01
C GLN A 158 -7.52 4.71 5.11
N MET A 159 -6.21 4.86 4.88
CA MET A 159 -5.41 3.83 4.22
C MET A 159 -5.45 2.48 4.97
N GLU A 160 -5.74 2.53 6.28
CA GLU A 160 -5.99 1.34 7.10
C GLU A 160 -7.02 0.40 6.48
N ARG A 161 -8.09 0.93 5.85
CA ARG A 161 -9.14 0.14 5.20
C ARG A 161 -8.60 -0.66 4.00
N VAL A 162 -7.65 -0.09 3.27
CA VAL A 162 -6.98 -0.77 2.15
C VAL A 162 -6.08 -1.88 2.69
N TYR A 163 -5.29 -1.60 3.72
CA TYR A 163 -4.44 -2.61 4.36
C TYR A 163 -5.25 -3.77 4.94
N GLU A 164 -6.35 -3.46 5.64
CA GLU A 164 -7.24 -4.48 6.18
C GLU A 164 -7.81 -5.37 5.07
N ALA A 165 -8.31 -4.74 4.00
CA ALA A 165 -8.89 -5.48 2.89
C ALA A 165 -7.85 -6.36 2.17
N PHE A 166 -6.66 -5.83 1.88
CA PHE A 166 -5.65 -6.53 1.10
C PHE A 166 -4.93 -7.60 1.90
N VAL A 167 -4.51 -7.26 3.13
CA VAL A 167 -3.66 -8.14 3.93
C VAL A 167 -4.49 -9.19 4.69
N HIS A 168 -5.59 -8.76 5.31
CA HIS A 168 -6.31 -9.63 6.24
C HIS A 168 -7.57 -10.26 5.67
N TRP A 169 -8.23 -9.61 4.70
CA TRP A 169 -9.54 -10.07 4.26
C TRP A 169 -9.53 -10.76 2.90
N ALA A 170 -9.03 -10.13 1.84
CA ALA A 170 -9.19 -10.61 0.47
C ALA A 170 -8.30 -11.81 0.13
N ASP A 171 -8.81 -12.67 -0.72
CA ASP A 171 -8.05 -13.68 -1.47
C ASP A 171 -7.75 -13.18 -2.89
N VAL A 172 -8.67 -12.39 -3.47
CA VAL A 172 -8.58 -11.79 -4.80
C VAL A 172 -8.75 -10.28 -4.70
N MET A 173 -7.84 -9.54 -5.33
CA MET A 173 -7.94 -8.09 -5.55
C MET A 173 -8.17 -7.84 -7.03
N ILE A 174 -9.29 -7.18 -7.37
CA ILE A 174 -9.52 -6.70 -8.73
C ILE A 174 -9.48 -5.18 -8.74
N VAL A 175 -8.45 -4.61 -9.39
CA VAL A 175 -8.21 -3.18 -9.43
C VAL A 175 -8.66 -2.61 -10.76
N SER A 176 -9.57 -1.65 -10.73
CA SER A 176 -10.00 -0.93 -11.92
C SER A 176 -9.38 0.47 -11.96
N THR A 177 -8.85 0.85 -13.11
CA THR A 177 -8.23 2.16 -13.32
C THR A 177 -8.57 2.75 -14.68
N PRO A 178 -8.89 4.05 -14.74
CA PRO A 178 -8.89 4.77 -16.00
C PRO A 178 -7.46 5.09 -16.44
N ILE A 179 -7.22 5.11 -17.76
CA ILE A 179 -5.98 5.66 -18.32
C ILE A 179 -6.04 7.19 -18.27
N ARG A 180 -5.00 7.81 -17.73
CA ARG A 180 -4.82 9.26 -17.68
C ARG A 180 -3.40 9.59 -18.15
N TRP A 181 -3.28 10.32 -19.27
CA TRP A 181 -1.97 10.64 -19.87
C TRP A 181 -1.08 9.41 -20.09
N GLY A 182 -1.68 8.30 -20.53
CA GLY A 182 -0.97 7.05 -20.77
C GLY A 182 -0.52 6.32 -19.50
N ALA A 183 -1.03 6.69 -18.33
CA ALA A 183 -0.73 6.08 -17.04
C ALA A 183 -2.01 5.70 -16.29
N ALA A 184 -1.91 4.93 -15.23
CA ALA A 184 -3.00 4.71 -14.29
C ALA A 184 -3.39 6.02 -13.58
N SER A 185 -4.53 6.06 -12.91
CA SER A 185 -4.98 7.28 -12.21
C SER A 185 -4.04 7.67 -11.06
N SER A 186 -4.08 8.95 -10.68
CA SER A 186 -3.31 9.46 -9.55
C SER A 186 -3.64 8.78 -8.22
N LEU A 187 -4.89 8.35 -8.03
CA LEU A 187 -5.29 7.60 -6.83
C LEU A 187 -4.65 6.21 -6.77
N TYR A 188 -4.45 5.56 -7.92
CA TYR A 188 -3.71 4.32 -7.98
C TYR A 188 -2.28 4.51 -7.45
N TYR A 189 -1.54 5.49 -7.96
CA TYR A 189 -0.17 5.75 -7.53
C TYR A 189 -0.11 6.18 -6.06
N LYS A 190 -1.04 7.01 -5.61
CA LYS A 190 -1.14 7.40 -4.20
C LYS A 190 -1.31 6.19 -3.27
N MET A 191 -2.12 5.20 -3.65
CA MET A 191 -2.27 3.95 -2.93
C MET A 191 -0.97 3.13 -2.97
N VAL A 192 -0.39 2.95 -4.16
CA VAL A 192 0.82 2.12 -4.37
C VAL A 192 2.00 2.63 -3.55
N GLU A 193 2.27 3.95 -3.58
CA GLU A 193 3.33 4.55 -2.78
C GLU A 193 3.15 4.28 -1.28
N ARG A 194 1.91 4.33 -0.79
CA ARG A 194 1.59 4.02 0.61
C ARG A 194 1.74 2.54 0.95
N MET A 195 1.72 1.64 -0.04
CA MET A 195 1.91 0.21 0.16
C MET A 195 3.39 -0.22 0.23
N ASN A 196 4.34 0.70 0.11
CA ASN A 196 5.76 0.39 0.30
C ASN A 196 6.06 -0.29 1.65
N CYS A 197 5.26 -0.01 2.68
CA CYS A 197 5.37 -0.67 3.98
C CYS A 197 5.12 -2.19 3.91
N ILE A 198 4.34 -2.67 2.94
CA ILE A 198 4.12 -4.11 2.69
C ILE A 198 5.37 -4.71 2.06
N GLN A 199 5.92 -4.07 1.02
CA GLN A 199 7.16 -4.51 0.38
C GLN A 199 8.33 -4.57 1.39
N ASN A 200 8.42 -3.61 2.29
CA ASN A 200 9.43 -3.62 3.34
C ASN A 200 9.34 -4.84 4.27
N GLN A 201 8.14 -5.40 4.50
CA GLN A 201 8.04 -6.62 5.28
C GLN A 201 8.69 -7.81 4.56
N GLU A 202 8.53 -7.90 3.23
CA GLU A 202 9.23 -8.88 2.40
C GLU A 202 10.75 -8.68 2.47
N THR A 203 11.20 -7.43 2.28
CA THR A 203 12.61 -7.13 2.05
C THR A 203 13.43 -7.11 3.33
N ILE A 204 12.89 -6.68 4.46
CA ILE A 204 13.63 -6.46 5.71
C ILE A 204 13.28 -7.51 6.77
N ALA A 205 12.00 -7.85 6.89
CA ALA A 205 11.50 -8.66 8.00
C ALA A 205 11.19 -10.11 7.63
N ASP A 206 11.31 -10.49 6.37
CA ASP A 206 10.97 -11.81 5.85
C ASP A 206 9.53 -12.24 6.15
N ARG A 207 8.63 -11.29 6.08
CA ARG A 207 7.21 -11.47 6.37
C ARG A 207 6.39 -11.27 5.10
N HIS A 208 5.76 -12.34 4.64
CA HIS A 208 5.00 -12.38 3.38
C HIS A 208 3.53 -12.01 3.61
N LEU A 209 3.24 -10.70 3.70
CA LEU A 209 1.89 -10.21 4.00
C LEU A 209 0.87 -10.49 2.88
N MET A 210 1.33 -10.61 1.64
CA MET A 210 0.49 -10.86 0.46
C MET A 210 0.59 -12.29 -0.07
N LYS A 211 1.09 -13.22 0.75
CA LYS A 211 1.21 -14.64 0.36
C LYS A 211 -0.15 -15.22 -0.05
N ASN A 212 -0.17 -15.96 -1.16
CA ASN A 212 -1.35 -16.66 -1.71
C ASN A 212 -2.51 -15.75 -2.11
N LYS A 213 -2.25 -14.47 -2.36
CA LYS A 213 -3.26 -13.53 -2.85
C LYS A 213 -3.14 -13.35 -4.36
N VAL A 214 -4.28 -13.17 -5.02
CA VAL A 214 -4.39 -13.04 -6.47
C VAL A 214 -4.77 -11.63 -6.84
N ALA A 215 -4.09 -11.05 -7.85
CA ALA A 215 -4.42 -9.74 -8.40
C ALA A 215 -4.88 -9.84 -9.85
N ALA A 216 -5.89 -9.05 -10.22
CA ALA A 216 -6.41 -8.93 -11.57
C ALA A 216 -6.82 -7.48 -11.85
N PHE A 217 -6.89 -7.07 -13.12
CA PHE A 217 -7.02 -5.66 -13.46
C PHE A 217 -8.06 -5.39 -14.53
N ILE A 218 -8.72 -4.23 -14.41
CA ILE A 218 -9.62 -3.65 -15.43
C ILE A 218 -9.06 -2.28 -15.79
N ILE A 219 -8.72 -2.07 -17.06
CA ILE A 219 -8.06 -0.87 -17.55
C ILE A 219 -8.91 -0.28 -18.66
N THR A 220 -9.42 0.94 -18.48
CA THR A 220 -10.21 1.59 -19.53
C THR A 220 -9.77 3.04 -19.75
N GLY A 221 -9.94 3.55 -20.96
CA GLY A 221 -9.64 4.94 -21.24
C GLY A 221 -9.95 5.37 -22.66
N GLY A 222 -9.91 6.67 -22.88
CA GLY A 222 -9.98 7.27 -24.20
C GLY A 222 -8.63 7.39 -24.90
N GLN A 223 -7.54 7.15 -24.20
CA GLN A 223 -6.18 7.18 -24.75
C GLN A 223 -5.59 5.78 -24.79
N ASP A 224 -4.66 5.56 -25.69
CA ASP A 224 -3.91 4.31 -25.78
C ASP A 224 -2.90 4.20 -24.61
N ASN A 225 -2.03 3.22 -24.66
CA ASN A 225 -1.00 2.86 -23.67
C ASN A 225 -1.43 1.80 -22.64
N VAL A 226 -2.39 0.97 -23.01
CA VAL A 226 -2.89 -0.15 -22.20
C VAL A 226 -1.75 -1.02 -21.68
N GLN A 227 -0.78 -1.36 -22.55
CA GLN A 227 0.31 -2.27 -22.21
C GLN A 227 1.23 -1.69 -21.12
N ALA A 228 1.56 -0.41 -21.21
CA ALA A 228 2.38 0.24 -20.17
C ALA A 228 1.65 0.32 -18.85
N VAL A 229 0.36 0.67 -18.86
CA VAL A 229 -0.46 0.69 -17.64
C VAL A 229 -0.55 -0.71 -17.04
N ALA A 230 -0.85 -1.74 -17.84
CA ALA A 230 -0.89 -3.13 -17.38
C ALA A 230 0.46 -3.57 -16.80
N GLY A 231 1.56 -3.22 -17.46
CA GLY A 231 2.92 -3.51 -16.99
C GLY A 231 3.23 -2.90 -15.62
N HIS A 232 2.83 -1.66 -15.38
CA HIS A 232 2.98 -1.01 -14.07
C HIS A 232 2.15 -1.69 -12.98
N LEU A 233 0.89 -2.05 -13.27
CA LEU A 233 0.04 -2.74 -12.31
C LEU A 233 0.63 -4.13 -11.97
N LEU A 234 0.96 -4.91 -13.00
CA LEU A 234 1.56 -6.24 -12.82
C LEU A 234 2.88 -6.17 -12.04
N GLY A 235 3.78 -5.26 -12.41
CA GLY A 235 5.06 -5.09 -11.75
C GLY A 235 4.91 -4.83 -10.26
N PHE A 236 4.07 -3.86 -9.90
CA PHE A 236 3.83 -3.53 -8.49
C PHE A 236 3.25 -4.71 -7.70
N PHE A 237 2.17 -5.33 -8.19
CA PHE A 237 1.53 -6.43 -7.46
C PHE A 237 2.40 -7.69 -7.40
N ALA A 238 3.26 -7.93 -8.41
CA ALA A 238 4.27 -8.98 -8.36
C ALA A 238 5.31 -8.75 -7.24
N GLU A 239 5.80 -7.52 -7.13
CA GLU A 239 6.82 -7.16 -6.12
C GLU A 239 6.33 -7.25 -4.68
N ILE A 240 5.02 -7.09 -4.45
CA ILE A 240 4.43 -7.30 -3.13
C ILE A 240 3.99 -8.75 -2.89
N GLY A 241 4.24 -9.68 -3.83
CA GLY A 241 4.04 -11.13 -3.66
C GLY A 241 2.73 -11.69 -4.17
N CYS A 242 1.94 -10.94 -4.96
CA CYS A 242 0.69 -11.44 -5.52
C CYS A 242 0.90 -12.43 -6.67
N GLN A 243 -0.04 -13.36 -6.83
CA GLN A 243 -0.17 -14.23 -7.99
C GLN A 243 -1.14 -13.63 -9.00
N PHE A 244 -1.10 -14.12 -10.25
CA PHE A 244 -1.96 -13.65 -11.31
C PHE A 244 -2.66 -14.81 -12.01
N PRO A 245 -3.94 -14.64 -12.43
CA PRO A 245 -4.57 -15.60 -13.31
C PRO A 245 -3.96 -15.51 -14.71
N GLN A 246 -4.20 -16.53 -15.54
CA GLN A 246 -3.95 -16.40 -16.98
C GLN A 246 -4.75 -15.22 -17.54
N PHE A 247 -4.12 -14.42 -18.44
CA PHE A 247 -4.71 -13.19 -18.96
C PHE A 247 -5.20 -12.28 -17.81
N PRO A 248 -4.28 -11.69 -17.03
CA PRO A 248 -4.56 -11.08 -15.74
C PRO A 248 -5.32 -9.75 -15.83
N TYR A 249 -5.62 -9.25 -17.00
CA TYR A 249 -6.39 -8.03 -17.16
C TYR A 249 -7.34 -8.07 -18.35
N VAL A 250 -8.41 -7.29 -18.24
CA VAL A 250 -9.26 -6.84 -19.35
C VAL A 250 -9.01 -5.37 -19.57
N ALA A 251 -8.79 -4.98 -20.81
CA ALA A 251 -8.52 -3.60 -21.14
C ALA A 251 -9.30 -3.14 -22.36
N HIS A 252 -9.73 -1.87 -22.33
CA HIS A 252 -10.35 -1.21 -23.47
C HIS A 252 -9.93 0.25 -23.50
N SER A 253 -9.40 0.65 -24.64
CA SER A 253 -9.11 2.06 -24.90
C SER A 253 -9.50 2.38 -26.33
N ARG A 254 -9.90 3.61 -26.57
CA ARG A 254 -10.35 4.03 -27.88
C ARG A 254 -10.00 5.48 -28.15
N GLY A 255 -9.17 5.70 -29.15
CA GLY A 255 -8.91 6.98 -29.80
C GLY A 255 -8.45 8.16 -28.96
N TRP A 256 -8.22 9.27 -29.66
CA TRP A 256 -7.69 10.53 -29.10
C TRP A 256 -8.65 11.69 -29.24
N SER A 257 -9.72 11.55 -30.04
CA SER A 257 -10.68 12.61 -30.27
C SER A 257 -11.76 12.67 -29.19
N ALA A 258 -12.45 13.80 -29.08
CA ALA A 258 -13.62 13.94 -28.22
C ALA A 258 -14.74 12.97 -28.62
N GLU A 259 -14.94 12.76 -29.93
CA GLU A 259 -15.89 11.80 -30.45
C GLU A 259 -15.55 10.35 -30.08
N ASP A 260 -14.28 9.99 -30.15
CA ASP A 260 -13.82 8.68 -29.69
C ASP A 260 -14.11 8.46 -28.20
N MET A 261 -13.95 9.49 -27.38
CA MET A 261 -14.22 9.41 -25.94
C MET A 261 -15.71 9.22 -25.65
N GLU A 262 -16.59 9.92 -26.37
CA GLU A 262 -18.05 9.73 -26.26
C GLU A 262 -18.46 8.34 -26.73
N ASN A 263 -17.95 7.89 -27.86
CA ASN A 263 -18.19 6.56 -28.40
C ASN A 263 -17.65 5.46 -27.47
N ASN A 264 -16.56 5.70 -26.75
CA ASN A 264 -16.01 4.77 -25.77
C ASN A 264 -17.00 4.47 -24.65
N VAL A 265 -17.65 5.50 -24.09
CA VAL A 265 -18.68 5.32 -23.04
C VAL A 265 -19.81 4.42 -23.59
N ARG A 266 -20.35 4.77 -24.77
CA ARG A 266 -21.43 4.02 -25.40
C ARG A 266 -21.01 2.58 -25.71
N TYR A 267 -19.79 2.39 -26.21
CA TYR A 267 -19.26 1.06 -26.51
C TYR A 267 -19.17 0.19 -25.25
N VAL A 268 -18.60 0.69 -24.16
CA VAL A 268 -18.48 -0.07 -22.92
C VAL A 268 -19.86 -0.41 -22.34
N GLN A 269 -20.82 0.51 -22.43
CA GLN A 269 -22.20 0.26 -21.98
C GLN A 269 -22.87 -0.88 -22.74
N MET A 270 -22.59 -1.03 -24.02
CA MET A 270 -23.29 -1.96 -24.91
C MET A 270 -22.50 -3.24 -25.20
N SER A 271 -21.19 -3.25 -25.00
CA SER A 271 -20.32 -4.36 -25.38
C SER A 271 -20.56 -5.59 -24.52
N LYS A 272 -21.10 -6.63 -25.14
CA LYS A 272 -21.22 -7.95 -24.54
C LYS A 272 -19.82 -8.55 -24.32
N ASP A 273 -18.92 -8.42 -25.29
CA ASP A 273 -17.58 -9.01 -25.25
C ASP A 273 -16.75 -8.49 -24.08
N LEU A 274 -16.87 -7.18 -23.74
CA LEU A 274 -16.18 -6.64 -22.57
C LEU A 274 -16.75 -7.19 -21.26
N ARG A 275 -18.06 -7.35 -21.17
CA ARG A 275 -18.69 -7.95 -19.98
C ARG A 275 -18.29 -9.41 -19.84
N ASP A 276 -18.43 -10.20 -20.90
CA ASP A 276 -18.03 -11.62 -20.90
C ASP A 276 -16.52 -11.76 -20.56
N GLY A 277 -15.67 -10.86 -21.09
CA GLY A 277 -14.24 -10.82 -20.80
C GLY A 277 -13.94 -10.55 -19.34
N VAL A 278 -14.68 -9.64 -18.71
CA VAL A 278 -14.52 -9.32 -17.27
C VAL A 278 -15.04 -10.46 -16.39
N GLU A 279 -16.15 -11.09 -16.75
CA GLU A 279 -16.67 -12.26 -16.04
C GLU A 279 -15.69 -13.44 -16.12
N ALA A 280 -15.11 -13.69 -17.31
CA ALA A 280 -14.10 -14.71 -17.52
C ALA A 280 -12.79 -14.40 -16.75
N LEU A 281 -12.37 -13.14 -16.68
CA LEU A 281 -11.25 -12.72 -15.85
C LEU A 281 -11.50 -13.03 -14.37
N MET A 282 -12.69 -12.70 -13.88
CA MET A 282 -13.07 -12.95 -12.49
C MET A 282 -13.11 -14.45 -12.18
N ALA A 283 -13.67 -15.26 -13.09
CA ALA A 283 -13.70 -16.72 -12.94
C ALA A 283 -12.29 -17.32 -12.83
N ARG A 284 -11.35 -16.90 -13.69
CA ARG A 284 -9.94 -17.34 -13.63
C ARG A 284 -9.24 -16.88 -12.35
N ALA A 285 -9.50 -15.64 -11.88
CA ALA A 285 -8.91 -15.13 -10.66
C ALA A 285 -9.40 -15.92 -9.43
N VAL A 286 -10.70 -16.24 -9.37
CA VAL A 286 -11.29 -17.07 -8.31
C VAL A 286 -10.78 -18.50 -8.37
N GLU A 287 -10.64 -19.08 -9.56
CA GLU A 287 -10.06 -20.42 -9.73
C GLU A 287 -8.61 -20.46 -9.23
N THR A 288 -7.80 -19.46 -9.60
CA THR A 288 -6.42 -19.33 -9.12
C THR A 288 -6.38 -19.21 -7.58
N ALA A 289 -7.24 -18.40 -6.98
CA ALA A 289 -7.34 -18.29 -5.54
C ALA A 289 -7.76 -19.61 -4.87
N ASN A 290 -8.70 -20.34 -5.44
CA ASN A 290 -9.10 -21.65 -4.95
C ASN A 290 -7.94 -22.67 -4.99
N LEU A 291 -7.09 -22.62 -6.02
CA LEU A 291 -5.90 -23.47 -6.08
C LEU A 291 -4.91 -23.10 -4.97
N MET A 292 -4.72 -21.80 -4.70
CA MET A 292 -3.86 -21.34 -3.61
C MET A 292 -4.39 -21.71 -2.22
N LEU A 293 -5.72 -21.70 -2.05
CA LEU A 293 -6.37 -22.05 -0.78
C LEU A 293 -6.40 -23.56 -0.51
N LYS A 294 -6.48 -24.38 -1.54
CA LYS A 294 -6.50 -25.86 -1.44
C LYS A 294 -5.13 -26.46 -1.27
N GLY A 295 -4.11 -25.84 -1.86
CA GLY A 295 -2.71 -26.24 -1.71
C GLY A 295 -2.11 -25.63 -0.46
N GLU A 296 -0.93 -26.11 -0.06
CA GLU A 296 -0.14 -25.48 1.00
C GLU A 296 0.46 -24.13 0.54
N GLY A 297 -0.03 -23.60 -0.58
CA GLY A 297 0.52 -22.45 -1.28
C GLY A 297 1.87 -22.74 -1.93
N LEU A 298 2.47 -21.73 -2.54
CA LEU A 298 3.82 -21.84 -3.06
C LEU A 298 4.79 -21.94 -1.87
N ALA A 299 5.22 -23.17 -1.57
CA ALA A 299 6.11 -23.46 -0.45
C ALA A 299 7.58 -23.06 -0.72
N VAL A 300 7.88 -22.64 -1.96
CA VAL A 300 9.26 -22.26 -2.33
C VAL A 300 9.55 -20.87 -1.77
N PRO A 301 10.48 -20.74 -0.81
CA PRO A 301 10.90 -19.43 -0.34
C PRO A 301 11.52 -18.63 -1.49
N MET A 302 11.28 -17.32 -1.52
CA MET A 302 11.99 -16.45 -2.45
C MET A 302 13.49 -16.61 -2.24
N ALA A 303 14.20 -16.92 -3.31
CA ALA A 303 15.66 -17.00 -3.24
C ALA A 303 16.22 -15.63 -2.85
N ARG A 304 16.82 -15.53 -1.68
CA ARG A 304 17.46 -14.31 -1.16
C ARG A 304 18.81 -14.00 -1.83
N GLY A 305 19.02 -14.50 -3.04
CA GLY A 305 20.33 -14.54 -3.70
C GLY A 305 21.05 -13.22 -3.96
N GLY A 306 20.43 -12.07 -3.70
CA GLY A 306 21.07 -10.78 -3.95
C GLY A 306 21.47 -9.97 -2.71
N ARG A 307 21.01 -10.35 -1.50
CA ARG A 307 21.12 -9.47 -0.33
C ARG A 307 22.37 -9.65 0.51
N LYS A 308 23.03 -10.80 0.45
CA LYS A 308 24.32 -11.01 1.11
C LYS A 308 25.50 -10.36 0.39
N GLY A 309 25.37 -10.07 -0.92
CA GLY A 309 26.39 -9.37 -1.69
C GLY A 309 26.50 -7.88 -1.36
N SER A 310 25.40 -7.21 -1.05
CA SER A 310 25.39 -5.78 -0.75
C SER A 310 26.04 -5.41 0.58
N GLU A 311 26.09 -6.30 1.56
CA GLU A 311 26.80 -6.06 2.81
C GLU A 311 28.34 -6.12 2.65
N LEU A 312 28.82 -6.82 1.65
CA LEU A 312 30.26 -6.95 1.37
C LEU A 312 30.83 -5.73 0.62
N ASP A 313 30.02 -5.12 -0.26
CA ASP A 313 30.50 -4.00 -1.08
C ASP A 313 30.51 -2.66 -0.33
N VAL A 314 29.64 -2.45 0.64
CA VAL A 314 29.61 -1.20 1.44
C VAL A 314 30.80 -1.08 2.38
N LYS A 315 31.31 -2.20 2.92
CA LYS A 315 32.50 -2.21 3.80
C LYS A 315 33.82 -2.04 3.05
N ALA A 316 33.83 -2.22 1.73
CA ALA A 316 35.01 -2.06 0.92
C ALA A 316 35.17 -0.64 0.33
N GLN A 317 34.17 0.25 0.55
CA GLN A 317 34.16 1.62 0.01
C GLN A 317 34.29 2.70 1.11
N ILE A 318 34.49 2.33 2.36
CA ILE A 318 34.83 3.19 3.49
C ILE A 318 36.25 2.86 3.96
#